data_a0c168afebf8544784e2b1dbdf3879d1
#
_entry.id   a0c168afebf8544784e2b1dbdf3879d1
#
_cell.length_a   1.000
_cell.length_b   1.000
_cell.length_c   1.000
_cell.angle_alpha   90.00
_cell.angle_beta   90.00
_cell.angle_gamma   90.00
#
_symmetry.space_group_name_H-M   'P 1'
#
loop_
_entity.id
_entity.type
_entity.pdbx_description
1 polymer ?
#
loop_
_entity_poly.entity_id
_entity_poly.type
_entity_poly.pdbx_seq_one_letter_code
_entity_poly.pdbx_strand_id
1 'polypeptide(L)'
;MNPVRKELDAIIGKGHNGYRVFEDWVGLMFYAFQRDDPPYLEIMGQYRNTEPVGQRAADHFANATAYLLDYMRATNEETLGPLYEEYAANHYTGQYFTPSSVARLMARITQIAPPETGRFKVLDPACGAGACLIAAAKEQTFEQNGRAIFVGQDIDLNCARMTALNLMFFNLDGIVLWGNHLALEVRGAWETRRSLVWGGSIQTWDKEQAAQWLRGHFSELETPPEPKKDSTVCVKTDTKTVRKMEQLSLF
;
A
#
# COMPACT_ATOMS: atom_id res chain seq x y z
N MET A 1 1.87 -1.42 -19.62
CA MET A 1 0.55 -0.75 -19.35
C MET A 1 -0.44 -0.78 -20.51
N ASN A 2 -0.02 -0.64 -21.77
CA ASN A 2 -0.93 -0.66 -22.92
C ASN A 2 -1.91 -1.87 -22.98
N PRO A 3 -1.51 -3.14 -22.70
CA PRO A 3 -2.45 -4.26 -22.72
C PRO A 3 -3.57 -4.17 -21.68
N VAL A 4 -3.25 -3.75 -20.44
CA VAL A 4 -4.25 -3.55 -19.37
C VAL A 4 -5.31 -2.54 -19.81
N ARG A 5 -4.87 -1.38 -20.32
CA ARG A 5 -5.77 -0.33 -20.81
C ARG A 5 -6.66 -0.84 -21.93
N LYS A 6 -6.08 -1.55 -22.90
CA LYS A 6 -6.84 -2.11 -24.02
C LYS A 6 -8.02 -2.96 -23.57
N GLU A 7 -7.82 -3.77 -22.53
CA GLU A 7 -8.91 -4.62 -22.00
C GLU A 7 -9.98 -3.79 -21.29
N LEU A 8 -9.59 -2.82 -20.46
CA LEU A 8 -10.55 -1.95 -19.79
C LEU A 8 -11.29 -1.03 -20.78
N ASP A 9 -10.58 -0.48 -21.78
CA ASP A 9 -11.14 0.35 -22.82
C ASP A 9 -12.16 -0.42 -23.68
N ALA A 10 -11.99 -1.73 -23.86
CA ALA A 10 -12.97 -2.56 -24.55
C ALA A 10 -14.32 -2.63 -23.78
N ILE A 11 -14.29 -2.56 -22.44
CA ILE A 11 -15.50 -2.49 -21.62
C ILE A 11 -16.09 -1.07 -21.68
N ILE A 12 -15.26 -0.04 -21.58
CA ILE A 12 -15.66 1.37 -21.68
C ILE A 12 -16.33 1.64 -23.02
N GLY A 13 -15.79 1.08 -24.12
CA GLY A 13 -16.35 1.20 -25.46
C GLY A 13 -17.76 0.61 -25.61
N LYS A 14 -18.24 -0.19 -24.65
CA LYS A 14 -19.62 -0.69 -24.57
C LYS A 14 -20.58 0.26 -23.84
N GLY A 15 -20.13 1.49 -23.51
CA GLY A 15 -20.94 2.54 -22.89
C GLY A 15 -20.82 2.65 -21.39
N HIS A 16 -19.83 2.00 -20.78
CA HIS A 16 -19.57 2.13 -19.36
C HIS A 16 -18.67 3.33 -19.04
N ASN A 17 -18.86 3.95 -17.88
CA ASN A 17 -18.00 5.03 -17.41
C ASN A 17 -16.60 4.49 -17.04
N GLY A 18 -15.54 5.12 -17.55
CA GLY A 18 -14.17 4.64 -17.39
C GLY A 18 -13.70 4.56 -15.92
N TYR A 19 -14.00 5.61 -15.14
CA TYR A 19 -13.69 5.61 -13.71
C TYR A 19 -14.38 4.44 -12.98
N ARG A 20 -15.68 4.25 -13.26
CA ARG A 20 -16.46 3.16 -12.68
C ARG A 20 -15.94 1.78 -13.08
N VAL A 21 -15.55 1.61 -14.35
CA VAL A 21 -14.94 0.35 -14.84
C VAL A 21 -13.65 0.04 -14.07
N PHE A 22 -12.82 1.05 -13.81
CA PHE A 22 -11.60 0.88 -13.04
C PHE A 22 -11.90 0.51 -11.58
N GLU A 23 -12.81 1.23 -10.90
CA GLU A 23 -13.23 0.91 -9.53
C GLU A 23 -13.78 -0.52 -9.40
N ASP A 24 -14.64 -0.90 -10.34
CA ASP A 24 -15.23 -2.23 -10.38
C ASP A 24 -14.17 -3.31 -10.63
N TRP A 25 -13.19 -3.05 -11.50
CA TRP A 25 -12.06 -3.94 -11.73
C TRP A 25 -11.19 -4.14 -10.47
N VAL A 26 -10.87 -3.07 -9.75
CA VAL A 26 -10.18 -3.14 -8.45
C VAL A 26 -11.01 -3.94 -7.44
N GLY A 27 -12.32 -3.68 -7.37
CA GLY A 27 -13.24 -4.42 -6.52
C GLY A 27 -13.31 -5.91 -6.86
N LEU A 28 -13.40 -6.25 -8.15
CA LEU A 28 -13.42 -7.64 -8.62
C LEU A 28 -12.13 -8.38 -8.25
N MET A 29 -10.96 -7.79 -8.47
CA MET A 29 -9.69 -8.37 -8.04
C MET A 29 -9.68 -8.58 -6.52
N PHE A 30 -10.08 -7.56 -5.78
CA PHE A 30 -10.05 -7.57 -4.32
C PHE A 30 -10.92 -8.69 -3.75
N TYR A 31 -12.18 -8.81 -4.18
CA TYR A 31 -13.09 -9.85 -3.73
C TYR A 31 -12.71 -11.24 -4.23
N ALA A 32 -12.18 -11.36 -5.46
CA ALA A 32 -11.67 -12.63 -5.97
C ALA A 32 -10.54 -13.19 -5.10
N PHE A 33 -9.57 -12.33 -4.71
CA PHE A 33 -8.47 -12.75 -3.84
C PHE A 33 -8.88 -12.99 -2.39
N GLN A 34 -9.96 -12.36 -1.92
CA GLN A 34 -10.60 -12.71 -0.65
C GLN A 34 -11.43 -13.98 -0.70
N ARG A 35 -11.83 -14.44 -1.89
CA ARG A 35 -12.82 -15.49 -2.11
C ARG A 35 -14.19 -15.12 -1.54
N ASP A 36 -14.58 -13.87 -1.73
CA ASP A 36 -15.85 -13.30 -1.29
C ASP A 36 -16.78 -13.18 -2.51
N ASP A 37 -17.52 -14.26 -2.80
CA ASP A 37 -18.33 -14.36 -4.00
C ASP A 37 -19.52 -13.37 -4.05
N PRO A 38 -20.29 -13.10 -2.96
CA PRO A 38 -21.44 -12.22 -3.03
C PRO A 38 -21.14 -10.84 -3.59
N PRO A 39 -20.20 -10.03 -3.08
CA PRO A 39 -19.89 -8.72 -3.64
C PRO A 39 -19.19 -8.80 -5.01
N TYR A 40 -18.43 -9.86 -5.29
CA TYR A 40 -17.88 -10.11 -6.62
C TYR A 40 -19.00 -10.26 -7.66
N LEU A 41 -20.01 -11.09 -7.36
CA LEU A 41 -21.14 -11.33 -8.26
C LEU A 41 -22.04 -10.09 -8.40
N GLU A 42 -22.18 -9.29 -7.35
CA GLU A 42 -22.92 -8.02 -7.40
C GLU A 42 -22.29 -7.06 -8.41
N ILE A 43 -20.96 -6.91 -8.39
CA ILE A 43 -20.24 -6.09 -9.38
C ILE A 43 -20.40 -6.70 -10.78
N MET A 44 -20.13 -8.01 -10.94
CA MET A 44 -20.24 -8.67 -12.24
C MET A 44 -21.64 -8.62 -12.84
N GLY A 45 -22.67 -8.59 -12.00
CA GLY A 45 -24.07 -8.48 -12.42
C GLY A 45 -24.42 -7.17 -13.12
N GLN A 46 -23.60 -6.13 -12.95
CA GLN A 46 -23.76 -4.82 -13.63
C GLN A 46 -23.29 -4.86 -15.10
N TYR A 47 -22.53 -5.91 -15.46
CA TYR A 47 -21.97 -6.07 -16.80
C TYR A 47 -22.69 -7.18 -17.56
N ARG A 48 -23.08 -6.88 -18.81
CA ARG A 48 -23.61 -7.91 -19.71
C ARG A 48 -22.47 -8.84 -20.14
N ASN A 49 -22.68 -10.16 -19.97
CA ASN A 49 -21.73 -11.20 -20.35
C ASN A 49 -22.38 -12.16 -21.37
N THR A 50 -23.13 -11.59 -22.34
CA THR A 50 -23.86 -12.34 -23.37
C THR A 50 -23.05 -12.54 -24.65
N GLU A 51 -21.91 -11.89 -24.78
CA GLU A 51 -21.00 -12.00 -25.90
C GLU A 51 -20.30 -13.38 -25.92
N PRO A 52 -19.73 -13.78 -27.07
CA PRO A 52 -18.92 -14.98 -27.14
C PRO A 52 -17.77 -14.97 -26.11
N VAL A 53 -17.36 -16.15 -25.66
CA VAL A 53 -16.20 -16.32 -24.78
C VAL A 53 -14.98 -15.62 -25.38
N GLY A 54 -14.26 -14.87 -24.55
CA GLY A 54 -13.13 -14.03 -24.95
C GLY A 54 -13.50 -12.57 -25.29
N GLN A 55 -14.80 -12.22 -25.31
CA GLN A 55 -15.29 -10.87 -25.59
C GLN A 55 -16.23 -10.33 -24.51
N ARG A 56 -16.51 -11.12 -23.49
CA ARG A 56 -17.35 -10.73 -22.34
C ARG A 56 -16.60 -9.75 -21.45
N ALA A 57 -17.32 -8.94 -20.69
CA ALA A 57 -16.72 -8.07 -19.70
C ALA A 57 -15.87 -8.87 -18.68
N ALA A 58 -16.36 -10.06 -18.28
CA ALA A 58 -15.61 -10.96 -17.39
C ALA A 58 -14.25 -11.38 -17.98
N ASP A 59 -14.21 -11.68 -19.30
CA ASP A 59 -12.96 -12.06 -19.97
C ASP A 59 -11.97 -10.87 -20.02
N HIS A 60 -12.46 -9.67 -20.31
CA HIS A 60 -11.65 -8.45 -20.32
C HIS A 60 -11.10 -8.12 -18.95
N PHE A 61 -11.89 -8.20 -17.87
CA PHE A 61 -11.41 -7.98 -16.50
C PHE A 61 -10.35 -9.02 -16.09
N ALA A 62 -10.55 -10.29 -16.44
CA ALA A 62 -9.57 -11.34 -16.17
C ALA A 62 -8.26 -11.11 -16.93
N ASN A 63 -8.34 -10.76 -18.22
CA ASN A 63 -7.17 -10.46 -19.04
C ASN A 63 -6.43 -9.23 -18.53
N ALA A 64 -7.15 -8.16 -18.15
CA ALA A 64 -6.54 -6.96 -17.57
C ALA A 64 -5.76 -7.30 -16.30
N THR A 65 -6.32 -8.17 -15.44
CA THR A 65 -5.64 -8.65 -14.22
C THR A 65 -4.39 -9.46 -14.55
N ALA A 66 -4.46 -10.37 -15.51
CA ALA A 66 -3.30 -11.15 -15.94
C ALA A 66 -2.17 -10.24 -16.47
N TYR A 67 -2.49 -9.30 -17.36
CA TYR A 67 -1.51 -8.35 -17.88
C TYR A 67 -0.93 -7.42 -16.80
N LEU A 68 -1.73 -7.01 -15.80
CA LEU A 68 -1.24 -6.25 -14.65
C LEU A 68 -0.18 -7.05 -13.88
N LEU A 69 -0.50 -8.29 -13.54
CA LEU A 69 0.41 -9.15 -12.76
C LEU A 69 1.70 -9.44 -13.52
N ASP A 70 1.62 -9.71 -14.83
CA ASP A 70 2.80 -9.92 -15.67
C ASP A 70 3.66 -8.66 -15.75
N TYR A 71 3.05 -7.49 -15.91
CA TYR A 71 3.77 -6.23 -15.92
C TYR A 71 4.44 -5.92 -14.57
N MET A 72 3.72 -6.10 -13.45
CA MET A 72 4.27 -5.89 -12.11
C MET A 72 5.43 -6.86 -11.81
N ARG A 73 5.32 -8.12 -12.24
CA ARG A 73 6.43 -9.10 -12.13
C ARG A 73 7.65 -8.69 -12.92
N ALA A 74 7.46 -8.22 -14.15
CA ALA A 74 8.54 -7.84 -15.04
C ALA A 74 9.26 -6.56 -14.60
N THR A 75 8.53 -5.59 -14.07
CA THR A 75 9.05 -4.26 -13.68
C THR A 75 9.39 -4.16 -12.19
N ASN A 76 8.78 -5.00 -11.37
CA ASN A 76 8.80 -4.89 -9.91
C ASN A 76 8.29 -3.52 -9.43
N GLU A 77 7.32 -2.90 -10.13
CA GLU A 77 6.79 -1.58 -9.78
C GLU A 77 5.31 -1.65 -9.38
N GLU A 78 4.93 -0.79 -8.41
CA GLU A 78 3.54 -0.52 -8.11
C GLU A 78 2.89 0.14 -9.35
N THR A 79 1.72 -0.37 -9.75
CA THR A 79 1.13 0.01 -11.05
C THR A 79 -0.32 0.46 -10.91
N LEU A 80 -1.03 0.08 -9.83
CA LEU A 80 -2.44 0.43 -9.65
C LEU A 80 -2.64 1.92 -9.44
N GLY A 81 -1.77 2.60 -8.67
CA GLY A 81 -1.84 4.04 -8.44
C GLY A 81 -1.75 4.85 -9.74
N PRO A 82 -0.70 4.68 -10.57
CA PRO A 82 -0.61 5.32 -11.87
C PRO A 82 -1.78 5.04 -12.81
N LEU A 83 -2.33 3.82 -12.80
CA LEU A 83 -3.53 3.49 -13.58
C LEU A 83 -4.77 4.23 -13.05
N TYR A 84 -4.93 4.27 -11.72
CA TYR A 84 -6.02 5.02 -11.10
C TYR A 84 -6.01 6.49 -11.55
N GLU A 85 -4.87 7.17 -11.50
CA GLU A 85 -4.74 8.56 -11.92
C GLU A 85 -5.18 8.76 -13.38
N GLU A 86 -4.87 7.83 -14.27
CA GLU A 86 -5.28 7.89 -15.67
C GLU A 86 -6.81 7.84 -15.83
N TYR A 87 -7.50 6.97 -15.09
CA TYR A 87 -8.96 6.84 -15.15
C TYR A 87 -9.70 7.88 -14.31
N ALA A 88 -9.07 8.39 -13.24
CA ALA A 88 -9.60 9.44 -12.38
C ALA A 88 -9.36 10.86 -12.91
N ALA A 89 -8.55 11.07 -13.95
CA ALA A 89 -8.13 12.37 -14.45
C ALA A 89 -9.30 13.32 -14.80
N ASN A 90 -10.48 12.78 -15.13
CA ASN A 90 -11.71 13.54 -15.40
C ASN A 90 -12.65 13.65 -14.19
N HIS A 91 -12.28 13.06 -13.05
CA HIS A 91 -13.02 13.15 -11.80
C HIS A 91 -12.24 14.05 -10.82
N TYR A 92 -12.90 15.08 -10.31
CA TYR A 92 -12.34 15.99 -9.31
C TYR A 92 -12.24 15.30 -7.94
N THR A 93 -11.45 14.23 -7.84
CA THR A 93 -11.24 13.53 -6.56
C THR A 93 -10.26 14.26 -5.65
N GLY A 94 -9.45 15.20 -6.21
CA GLY A 94 -8.41 15.90 -5.45
C GLY A 94 -7.31 14.96 -4.90
N GLN A 95 -7.28 13.71 -5.36
CA GLN A 95 -6.33 12.69 -4.94
C GLN A 95 -5.13 12.69 -5.87
N TYR A 96 -3.94 12.78 -5.29
CA TYR A 96 -2.67 12.69 -6.01
C TYR A 96 -1.86 11.55 -5.42
N PHE A 97 -1.41 10.65 -6.27
CA PHE A 97 -0.57 9.54 -5.84
C PHE A 97 0.91 9.94 -5.84
N THR A 98 1.65 9.40 -4.88
CA THR A 98 3.08 9.68 -4.78
C THR A 98 3.81 8.95 -5.91
N PRO A 99 4.50 9.68 -6.83
CA PRO A 99 5.28 9.03 -7.87
C PRO A 99 6.32 8.07 -7.29
N SER A 100 6.57 6.94 -7.96
CA SER A 100 7.46 5.88 -7.48
C SER A 100 8.88 6.39 -7.15
N SER A 101 9.39 7.38 -7.89
CA SER A 101 10.68 8.03 -7.61
C SER A 101 10.68 8.80 -6.28
N VAL A 102 9.58 9.51 -5.98
CA VAL A 102 9.41 10.25 -4.73
C VAL A 102 9.22 9.28 -3.56
N ALA A 103 8.38 8.26 -3.71
CA ALA A 103 8.18 7.23 -2.71
C ALA A 103 9.51 6.53 -2.35
N ARG A 104 10.34 6.22 -3.36
CA ARG A 104 11.68 5.63 -3.16
C ARG A 104 12.63 6.59 -2.44
N LEU A 105 12.61 7.88 -2.80
CA LEU A 105 13.41 8.89 -2.10
C LEU A 105 12.99 8.99 -0.63
N MET A 106 11.68 9.05 -0.37
CA MET A 106 11.14 9.08 1.00
C MET A 106 11.57 7.84 1.79
N ALA A 107 11.44 6.65 1.22
CA ALA A 107 11.85 5.41 1.86
C ALA A 107 13.34 5.42 2.27
N ARG A 108 14.22 6.00 1.43
CA ARG A 108 15.65 6.12 1.72
C ARG A 108 15.97 7.17 2.78
N ILE A 109 15.27 8.30 2.76
CA ILE A 109 15.50 9.39 3.75
C ILE A 109 14.97 8.98 5.13
N THR A 110 13.80 8.33 5.17
CA THR A 110 13.16 7.89 6.41
C THR A 110 13.71 6.56 6.93
N GLN A 111 14.76 6.03 6.32
CA GLN A 111 15.34 4.74 6.65
C GLN A 111 15.75 4.69 8.13
N ILE A 112 14.77 4.38 8.96
CA ILE A 112 14.99 3.95 10.34
C ILE A 112 15.49 2.51 10.21
N ALA A 113 16.73 2.26 10.62
CA ALA A 113 17.25 0.91 10.63
C ALA A 113 16.25 0.01 11.41
N PRO A 114 15.70 -1.03 10.78
CA PRO A 114 14.78 -1.92 11.48
C PRO A 114 15.49 -2.54 12.69
N PRO A 115 14.79 -2.85 13.77
CA PRO A 115 15.38 -3.45 14.94
C PRO A 115 16.10 -4.76 14.55
N GLU A 116 17.22 -5.07 15.21
CA GLU A 116 18.00 -6.28 14.93
C GLU A 116 17.17 -7.56 15.12
N THR A 117 16.24 -7.54 16.06
CA THR A 117 15.35 -8.67 16.38
C THR A 117 13.91 -8.22 16.56
N GLY A 118 12.97 -9.17 16.46
CA GLY A 118 11.54 -8.93 16.66
C GLY A 118 10.82 -8.38 15.43
N ARG A 119 9.50 -8.21 15.54
CA ARG A 119 8.66 -7.60 14.53
C ARG A 119 8.68 -6.08 14.66
N PHE A 120 8.49 -5.39 13.54
CA PHE A 120 8.35 -3.94 13.50
C PHE A 120 7.27 -3.53 12.51
N LYS A 121 6.81 -2.29 12.59
CA LYS A 121 5.73 -1.77 11.76
C LYS A 121 6.25 -0.64 10.85
N VAL A 122 5.73 -0.61 9.64
CA VAL A 122 5.91 0.50 8.68
C VAL A 122 4.52 1.06 8.41
N LEU A 123 4.28 2.30 8.82
CA LEU A 123 2.95 2.92 8.78
C LEU A 123 2.89 4.03 7.73
N ASP A 124 1.82 4.01 6.93
CA ASP A 124 1.41 5.11 6.05
C ASP A 124 -0.08 5.45 6.32
N PRO A 125 -0.37 6.59 6.96
CA PRO A 125 -1.72 6.97 7.37
C PRO A 125 -2.60 7.55 6.24
N ALA A 126 -2.06 7.73 5.04
CA ALA A 126 -2.73 8.21 3.83
C ALA A 126 -2.17 7.49 2.61
N CYS A 127 -2.29 6.15 2.62
CA CYS A 127 -1.46 5.26 1.82
C CYS A 127 -1.75 5.28 0.32
N GLY A 128 -2.89 5.82 -0.13
CA GLY A 128 -3.28 5.77 -1.54
C GLY A 128 -3.28 4.33 -2.06
N ALA A 129 -2.49 4.06 -3.09
CA ALA A 129 -2.28 2.70 -3.61
C ALA A 129 -1.13 1.94 -2.89
N GLY A 130 -0.53 2.51 -1.83
CA GLY A 130 0.54 1.86 -1.06
C GLY A 130 1.95 2.07 -1.63
N ALA A 131 2.16 3.03 -2.52
CA ALA A 131 3.45 3.27 -3.17
C ALA A 131 4.61 3.46 -2.16
N CYS A 132 4.38 4.22 -1.07
CA CYS A 132 5.39 4.44 -0.04
C CYS A 132 5.70 3.16 0.76
N LEU A 133 4.69 2.33 1.06
CA LEU A 133 4.85 1.04 1.73
C LEU A 133 5.66 0.07 0.86
N ILE A 134 5.34 -0.01 -0.43
CA ILE A 134 6.09 -0.84 -1.39
C ILE A 134 7.53 -0.34 -1.56
N ALA A 135 7.72 0.99 -1.63
CA ALA A 135 9.07 1.56 -1.69
C ALA A 135 9.89 1.23 -0.43
N ALA A 136 9.28 1.33 0.76
CA ALA A 136 9.92 0.94 2.01
C ALA A 136 10.30 -0.55 2.04
N ALA A 137 9.40 -1.42 1.55
CA ALA A 137 9.68 -2.86 1.44
C ALA A 137 10.86 -3.18 0.50
N LYS A 138 11.01 -2.41 -0.59
CA LYS A 138 12.11 -2.60 -1.55
C LYS A 138 13.47 -2.19 -1.00
N GLU A 139 13.53 -1.28 -0.05
CA GLU A 139 14.78 -0.88 0.63
C GLU A 139 15.17 -1.85 1.77
N GLN A 140 14.31 -2.83 2.10
CA GLN A 140 14.55 -3.84 3.13
C GLN A 140 15.02 -5.16 2.53
N THR A 141 15.77 -5.94 3.32
CA THR A 141 16.13 -7.31 2.96
C THR A 141 14.91 -8.24 3.05
N PHE A 142 15.02 -9.41 2.43
CA PHE A 142 13.98 -10.45 2.52
C PHE A 142 13.68 -10.85 3.97
N GLU A 143 14.71 -10.94 4.81
CA GLU A 143 14.58 -11.27 6.23
C GLU A 143 13.85 -10.14 6.99
N GLN A 144 14.23 -8.89 6.74
CA GLN A 144 13.58 -7.72 7.34
C GLN A 144 12.11 -7.65 6.96
N ASN A 145 11.77 -7.83 5.68
CA ASN A 145 10.39 -7.93 5.21
C ASN A 145 9.61 -9.06 5.89
N GLY A 146 10.27 -10.17 6.23
CA GLY A 146 9.67 -11.27 7.00
C GLY A 146 9.29 -10.91 8.43
N ARG A 147 9.84 -9.83 8.97
CA ARG A 147 9.57 -9.32 10.33
C ARG A 147 8.74 -8.04 10.31
N ALA A 148 8.64 -7.37 9.16
CA ALA A 148 7.86 -6.15 8.99
C ALA A 148 6.36 -6.46 8.93
N ILE A 149 5.54 -5.54 9.45
CA ILE A 149 4.11 -5.46 9.22
C ILE A 149 3.88 -4.10 8.57
N PHE A 150 3.42 -4.12 7.32
CA PHE A 150 3.11 -2.89 6.57
C PHE A 150 1.68 -2.45 6.89
N VAL A 151 1.52 -1.25 7.40
CA VAL A 151 0.22 -0.73 7.83
C VAL A 151 -0.16 0.46 6.95
N GLY A 152 -1.23 0.30 6.16
CA GLY A 152 -1.79 1.38 5.35
C GLY A 152 -3.16 1.78 5.87
N GLN A 153 -3.45 3.07 5.88
CA GLN A 153 -4.79 3.57 6.09
C GLN A 153 -5.14 4.59 5.02
N ASP A 154 -6.36 4.55 4.51
CA ASP A 154 -6.87 5.57 3.61
C ASP A 154 -8.37 5.81 3.84
N ILE A 155 -8.82 7.05 3.62
CA ILE A 155 -10.22 7.43 3.73
C ILE A 155 -11.04 6.94 2.54
N ASP A 156 -10.38 6.74 1.40
CA ASP A 156 -10.97 6.23 0.17
C ASP A 156 -10.90 4.70 0.14
N LEU A 157 -12.06 4.07 -0.12
CA LEU A 157 -12.16 2.61 -0.17
C LEU A 157 -11.33 1.98 -1.28
N ASN A 158 -11.27 2.62 -2.47
CA ASN A 158 -10.53 2.08 -3.60
C ASN A 158 -9.01 2.19 -3.35
N CYS A 159 -8.56 3.27 -2.71
CA CYS A 159 -7.18 3.40 -2.25
C CYS A 159 -6.81 2.29 -1.27
N ALA A 160 -7.64 2.05 -0.25
CA ALA A 160 -7.41 0.96 0.70
C ALA A 160 -7.40 -0.42 0.01
N ARG A 161 -8.32 -0.67 -0.93
CA ARG A 161 -8.33 -1.92 -1.73
C ARG A 161 -7.08 -2.08 -2.58
N MET A 162 -6.65 -1.01 -3.27
CA MET A 162 -5.41 -1.04 -4.07
C MET A 162 -4.19 -1.30 -3.20
N THR A 163 -4.10 -0.68 -2.02
CA THR A 163 -3.02 -0.97 -1.06
C THR A 163 -3.02 -2.42 -0.62
N ALA A 164 -4.19 -3.00 -0.28
CA ALA A 164 -4.27 -4.42 0.10
C ALA A 164 -3.86 -5.36 -1.04
N LEU A 165 -4.31 -5.08 -2.27
CA LEU A 165 -3.89 -5.82 -3.47
C LEU A 165 -2.37 -5.70 -3.69
N ASN A 166 -1.81 -4.50 -3.60
CA ASN A 166 -0.39 -4.29 -3.80
C ASN A 166 0.45 -4.99 -2.72
N LEU A 167 0.09 -4.89 -1.44
CA LEU A 167 0.79 -5.65 -0.38
C LEU A 167 0.74 -7.15 -0.65
N MET A 168 -0.40 -7.69 -1.08
CA MET A 168 -0.52 -9.10 -1.45
C MET A 168 0.33 -9.45 -2.69
N PHE A 169 0.30 -8.63 -3.77
CA PHE A 169 1.06 -8.87 -4.99
C PHE A 169 2.59 -8.82 -4.76
N PHE A 170 3.04 -7.96 -3.86
CA PHE A 170 4.43 -7.90 -3.41
C PHE A 170 4.76 -8.89 -2.30
N ASN A 171 3.83 -9.76 -1.94
CA ASN A 171 3.98 -10.81 -0.94
C ASN A 171 4.44 -10.27 0.42
N LEU A 172 3.75 -9.27 0.94
CA LEU A 172 4.06 -8.58 2.20
C LEU A 172 2.98 -8.86 3.25
N ASP A 173 3.41 -9.03 4.52
CA ASP A 173 2.51 -9.03 5.66
C ASP A 173 2.03 -7.61 5.95
N GLY A 174 0.73 -7.38 6.00
CA GLY A 174 0.20 -6.04 6.22
C GLY A 174 -1.18 -6.00 6.86
N ILE A 175 -1.52 -4.81 7.32
CA ILE A 175 -2.85 -4.45 7.81
C ILE A 175 -3.28 -3.20 7.04
N VAL A 176 -4.41 -3.26 6.39
CA VAL A 176 -4.96 -2.14 5.64
C VAL A 176 -6.29 -1.73 6.24
N LEU A 177 -6.41 -0.45 6.56
CA LEU A 177 -7.56 0.14 7.21
C LEU A 177 -8.24 1.10 6.24
N TRP A 178 -9.54 0.92 6.03
CA TRP A 178 -10.38 1.92 5.39
C TRP A 178 -11.02 2.80 6.46
N GLY A 179 -10.73 4.09 6.44
CA GLY A 179 -11.28 5.02 7.42
C GLY A 179 -10.46 6.30 7.56
N ASN A 180 -10.88 7.16 8.46
CA ASN A 180 -10.23 8.45 8.71
C ASN A 180 -9.18 8.31 9.83
N HIS A 181 -7.91 8.43 9.45
CA HIS A 181 -6.80 8.33 10.39
C HIS A 181 -6.83 9.42 11.48
N LEU A 182 -7.11 10.66 11.10
CA LEU A 182 -7.15 11.78 12.04
C LEU A 182 -8.29 11.66 13.06
N ALA A 183 -9.38 10.99 12.69
CA ALA A 183 -10.50 10.71 13.57
C ALA A 183 -10.40 9.35 14.27
N LEU A 184 -9.34 8.58 14.04
CA LEU A 184 -9.18 7.20 14.49
C LEU A 184 -10.39 6.31 14.14
N GLU A 185 -11.01 6.59 12.97
CA GLU A 185 -12.17 5.88 12.47
C GLU A 185 -11.73 4.71 11.59
N VAL A 186 -12.35 3.54 11.82
CA VAL A 186 -12.18 2.35 10.97
C VAL A 186 -13.56 1.92 10.46
N ARG A 187 -13.74 1.93 9.15
CA ARG A 187 -14.94 1.47 8.43
C ARG A 187 -14.80 0.06 7.90
N GLY A 188 -13.56 -0.34 7.61
CA GLY A 188 -13.19 -1.68 7.15
C GLY A 188 -11.72 -1.97 7.43
N ALA A 189 -11.37 -3.24 7.53
CA ALA A 189 -10.00 -3.63 7.80
C ALA A 189 -9.69 -4.98 7.15
N TRP A 190 -8.48 -5.10 6.63
CA TRP A 190 -7.99 -6.32 5.97
C TRP A 190 -6.56 -6.61 6.38
N GLU A 191 -6.28 -7.89 6.50
CA GLU A 191 -4.94 -8.40 6.73
C GLU A 191 -4.44 -9.05 5.44
N THR A 192 -3.23 -8.69 5.03
CA THR A 192 -2.48 -9.40 3.99
C THR A 192 -1.44 -10.28 4.63
N ARG A 193 -1.34 -11.52 4.16
CA ARG A 193 -0.34 -12.47 4.66
C ARG A 193 0.52 -12.96 3.51
N ARG A 194 1.82 -12.89 3.71
CA ARG A 194 2.80 -13.45 2.79
C ARG A 194 2.72 -14.98 2.78
N SER A 195 3.06 -15.57 1.66
CA SER A 195 3.18 -17.01 1.51
C SER A 195 4.49 -17.37 0.80
N LEU A 196 5.13 -18.44 1.23
CA LEU A 196 6.34 -18.95 0.57
C LEU A 196 6.00 -19.87 -0.62
N VAL A 197 4.74 -20.26 -0.78
CA VAL A 197 4.34 -21.31 -1.74
C VAL A 197 3.41 -20.76 -2.83
N TRP A 198 2.39 -19.94 -2.49
CA TRP A 198 1.26 -19.64 -3.38
C TRP A 198 0.97 -18.14 -3.56
N GLY A 199 1.90 -17.24 -3.22
CA GLY A 199 1.63 -15.80 -3.16
C GLY A 199 0.80 -15.45 -1.93
N GLY A 200 0.59 -14.14 -1.74
CA GLY A 200 -0.12 -13.60 -0.57
C GLY A 200 -1.63 -13.91 -0.57
N SER A 201 -2.27 -13.64 0.55
CA SER A 201 -3.72 -13.68 0.72
C SER A 201 -4.24 -12.41 1.35
N ILE A 202 -5.52 -12.08 1.08
CA ILE A 202 -6.23 -10.97 1.74
C ILE A 202 -7.35 -11.60 2.58
N GLN A 203 -7.44 -11.22 3.84
CA GLN A 203 -8.49 -11.66 4.74
C GLN A 203 -9.17 -10.47 5.40
N THR A 204 -10.48 -10.51 5.54
CA THR A 204 -11.21 -9.49 6.31
C THR A 204 -10.79 -9.60 7.76
N TRP A 205 -10.42 -8.48 8.34
CA TRP A 205 -10.10 -8.36 9.75
C TRP A 205 -11.27 -7.70 10.48
N ASP A 206 -11.53 -8.13 11.69
CA ASP A 206 -12.60 -7.54 12.48
C ASP A 206 -12.34 -6.04 12.70
N LYS A 207 -13.30 -5.20 12.31
CA LYS A 207 -13.13 -3.74 12.33
C LYS A 207 -13.05 -3.16 13.74
N GLU A 208 -13.68 -3.82 14.73
CA GLU A 208 -13.63 -3.37 16.12
C GLU A 208 -12.26 -3.69 16.73
N GLN A 209 -11.74 -4.87 16.44
CA GLN A 209 -10.37 -5.25 16.79
C GLN A 209 -9.37 -4.33 16.10
N ALA A 210 -9.56 -4.01 14.82
CA ALA A 210 -8.72 -3.08 14.08
C ALA A 210 -8.73 -1.66 14.68
N ALA A 211 -9.91 -1.15 15.06
CA ALA A 211 -10.04 0.14 15.70
C ALA A 211 -9.40 0.18 17.10
N GLN A 212 -9.51 -0.92 17.85
CA GLN A 212 -8.85 -1.05 19.15
C GLN A 212 -7.32 -1.11 18.99
N TRP A 213 -6.85 -1.89 18.00
CA TRP A 213 -5.43 -1.98 17.67
C TRP A 213 -4.86 -0.62 17.26
N LEU A 214 -5.58 0.13 16.41
CA LEU A 214 -5.17 1.47 15.97
C LEU A 214 -5.03 2.41 17.17
N ARG A 215 -6.05 2.47 18.06
CA ARG A 215 -5.99 3.29 19.29
C ARG A 215 -4.85 2.90 20.21
N GLY A 216 -4.62 1.59 20.41
CA GLY A 216 -3.51 1.09 21.19
C GLY A 216 -2.15 1.49 20.62
N HIS A 217 -2.02 1.47 19.29
CA HIS A 217 -0.78 1.86 18.62
C HIS A 217 -0.43 3.33 18.82
N PHE A 218 -1.43 4.23 18.87
CA PHE A 218 -1.19 5.65 19.15
C PHE A 218 -0.83 5.91 20.60
N SER A 219 -1.43 5.22 21.55
CA SER A 219 -1.05 5.34 22.95
C SER A 219 0.40 4.90 23.23
N GLU A 220 0.92 3.96 22.45
CA GLU A 220 2.34 3.56 22.51
C GLU A 220 3.28 4.65 21.97
N LEU A 221 2.85 5.44 20.99
CA LEU A 221 3.63 6.54 20.41
C LEU A 221 3.65 7.79 21.30
N GLU A 222 2.63 7.98 22.14
CA GLU A 222 2.55 9.09 23.10
C GLU A 222 3.42 8.88 24.33
N THR A 223 3.84 7.65 24.63
CA THR A 223 4.81 7.37 25.68
C THR A 223 6.23 7.68 25.17
N PRO A 224 6.93 8.69 25.72
CA PRO A 224 8.32 8.95 25.35
C PRO A 224 9.15 7.67 25.56
N PRO A 225 10.09 7.35 24.67
CA PRO A 225 10.99 6.21 24.90
C PRO A 225 11.68 6.42 26.23
N GLU A 226 11.65 5.38 27.09
CA GLU A 226 12.45 5.41 28.34
C GLU A 226 13.87 5.85 28.01
N PRO A 227 14.44 6.83 28.75
CA PRO A 227 15.79 7.27 28.51
C PRO A 227 16.70 6.05 28.63
N LYS A 228 17.37 5.69 27.53
CA LYS A 228 18.41 4.65 27.56
C LYS A 228 19.37 5.06 28.69
N LYS A 229 19.50 4.22 29.72
CA LYS A 229 20.49 4.41 30.74
C LYS A 229 21.83 4.47 30.03
N ASP A 230 22.36 5.68 29.88
CA ASP A 230 23.71 5.89 29.35
C ASP A 230 24.70 5.03 30.15
N SER A 231 25.23 4.04 29.47
CA SER A 231 26.48 3.45 29.92
C SER A 231 27.51 4.57 29.79
N THR A 232 27.86 5.16 30.92
CA THR A 232 28.79 6.27 31.05
C THR A 232 30.12 5.89 30.38
N VAL A 233 30.29 6.23 29.13
CA VAL A 233 31.59 6.29 28.48
C VAL A 233 32.22 7.59 28.94
N CYS A 234 33.06 7.50 29.95
CA CYS A 234 33.89 8.60 30.45
C CYS A 234 34.89 8.99 29.34
N VAL A 235 34.51 9.89 28.45
CA VAL A 235 35.45 10.49 27.51
C VAL A 235 36.23 11.55 28.26
N LYS A 236 37.51 11.23 28.58
CA LYS A 236 38.48 12.22 29.06
C LYS A 236 38.67 13.24 27.94
N THR A 237 38.04 14.40 28.06
CA THR A 237 38.25 15.54 27.19
C THR A 237 39.63 16.14 27.46
N ASP A 238 40.52 15.98 26.49
CA ASP A 238 41.84 16.63 26.49
C ASP A 238 41.61 18.10 26.09
N THR A 239 41.85 19.02 27.05
CA THR A 239 41.53 20.44 27.00
C THR A 239 42.39 21.26 26.04
N LYS A 240 43.14 20.63 25.15
CA LYS A 240 44.05 21.35 24.20
C LYS A 240 43.48 21.55 22.78
N THR A 241 42.31 20.98 22.43
CA THR A 241 41.77 21.05 21.06
C THR A 241 40.67 22.08 20.87
N VAL A 242 40.20 22.76 21.92
CA VAL A 242 39.03 23.68 21.87
C VAL A 242 39.38 25.10 21.41
N ARG A 243 40.66 25.46 21.24
CA ARG A 243 41.07 26.81 20.89
C ARG A 243 41.22 27.08 19.37
N LYS A 244 40.81 26.21 18.45
CA LYS A 244 41.05 26.38 17.02
C LYS A 244 39.78 26.36 16.14
N MET A 245 38.58 26.42 16.71
CA MET A 245 37.33 26.41 15.95
C MET A 245 36.43 27.65 16.13
N GLU A 246 36.93 28.73 16.68
CA GLU A 246 36.13 29.98 16.83
C GLU A 246 36.35 31.02 15.72
N GLN A 247 36.89 30.67 14.55
CA GLN A 247 37.14 31.62 13.46
C GLN A 247 36.68 31.11 12.09
N LEU A 248 35.47 30.59 11.95
CA LEU A 248 34.83 30.39 10.64
C LEU A 248 33.31 30.48 10.79
N SER A 249 32.82 31.64 11.17
CA SER A 249 31.46 32.07 10.88
C SER A 249 31.53 33.34 10.04
N LEU A 250 30.73 33.40 8.98
CA LEU A 250 30.50 34.50 8.04
C LEU A 250 31.18 34.24 6.68
N PHE A 251 30.45 33.58 5.78
CA PHE A 251 29.80 34.15 4.57
C PHE A 251 28.79 33.16 4.05
#